data_0ca9bacc7096909ee7b594bddb9d53f3
#
_entry.id   0ca9bacc7096909ee7b594bddb9d53f3
#
_cell.length_a   1.000
_cell.length_b   1.000
_cell.length_c   1.000
_cell.angle_alpha   90.00
_cell.angle_beta   90.00
_cell.angle_gamma   90.00
#
_symmetry.space_group_name_H-M   'P 1'
#
loop_
_entity.id
_entity.type
_entity.pdbx_description
1 polymer ?
#
loop_
_entity_poly.entity_id
_entity_poly.type
_entity_poly.pdbx_seq_one_letter_code
_entity_poly.pdbx_strand_id
1 'polypeptide(L)'
;MEDTAMKTSEPLLFLQGFLRNPKRVGSVLPSSKYLAKKIVQSVRWDEVRTIAELGPGTGAITRLIRSQLPKSATVFLFERDTKMRSNLKKTYPEFMFHSNASYLLKRINQEHVHQLDSIVCGLPFFNFSREMRQNILSQIHTALRPGGTLVLYQYSLHMRKQLAELFEMEKIQFVPFSFPPVFVYVCRKRQDEGQRVTIDLRKT
;
A
#
# COMPACT_ATOMS: atom_id res chain seq x y z
N MET A 1 -22.97 -6.91 35.21
CA MET A 1 -22.44 -5.96 34.22
C MET A 1 -20.95 -6.17 34.18
N GLU A 2 -20.50 -7.12 33.35
CA GLU A 2 -19.08 -7.45 33.22
C GLU A 2 -18.52 -6.66 32.06
N ASP A 3 -17.53 -5.85 32.40
CA ASP A 3 -16.74 -5.00 31.52
C ASP A 3 -15.85 -5.88 30.64
N THR A 4 -16.23 -6.09 29.39
CA THR A 4 -15.45 -6.87 28.41
C THR A 4 -14.34 -5.97 27.86
N ALA A 5 -13.32 -5.73 28.67
CA ALA A 5 -12.08 -5.13 28.22
C ALA A 5 -11.48 -6.02 27.11
N MET A 6 -11.54 -5.53 25.88
CA MET A 6 -10.92 -6.14 24.70
C MET A 6 -9.43 -6.29 24.95
N LYS A 7 -8.97 -7.51 25.29
CA LYS A 7 -7.55 -7.85 25.42
C LYS A 7 -6.84 -7.55 24.10
N THR A 8 -6.09 -6.48 24.10
CA THR A 8 -5.17 -6.16 22.97
C THR A 8 -4.19 -7.32 22.84
N SER A 9 -4.23 -8.04 21.72
CA SER A 9 -3.38 -9.21 21.51
C SER A 9 -1.90 -8.83 21.52
N GLU A 10 -1.03 -9.63 22.15
CA GLU A 10 0.42 -9.41 22.24
C GLU A 10 1.10 -9.09 20.89
N PRO A 11 0.72 -9.72 19.77
CA PRO A 11 1.23 -9.36 18.45
C PRO A 11 0.97 -7.91 18.05
N LEU A 12 -0.12 -7.34 18.54
CA LEU A 12 -0.51 -5.96 18.27
C LEU A 12 0.35 -4.95 19.02
N LEU A 13 0.65 -5.24 20.29
CA LEU A 13 1.55 -4.42 21.12
C LEU A 13 2.97 -4.45 20.56
N PHE A 14 3.42 -5.61 20.09
CA PHE A 14 4.71 -5.77 19.43
C PHE A 14 4.78 -4.96 18.12
N LEU A 15 3.73 -4.99 17.31
CA LEU A 15 3.61 -4.22 16.08
C LEU A 15 3.63 -2.72 16.34
N GLN A 16 2.91 -2.24 17.36
CA GLN A 16 2.94 -0.84 17.78
C GLN A 16 4.34 -0.42 18.25
N GLY A 17 5.04 -1.29 18.99
CA GLY A 17 6.43 -1.10 19.39
C GLY A 17 7.39 -1.02 18.20
N PHE A 18 7.21 -1.88 17.20
CA PHE A 18 7.98 -1.89 15.96
C PHE A 18 7.76 -0.62 15.14
N LEU A 19 6.51 -0.17 14.99
CA LEU A 19 6.16 1.06 14.29
C LEU A 19 6.64 2.33 15.03
N ARG A 20 6.70 2.27 16.38
CA ARG A 20 7.18 3.40 17.21
C ARG A 20 8.70 3.50 17.29
N ASN A 21 9.42 2.36 17.21
CA ASN A 21 10.88 2.33 17.36
C ASN A 21 11.57 1.39 16.36
N PRO A 22 11.54 1.68 15.06
CA PRO A 22 12.19 0.85 14.04
C PRO A 22 13.71 0.71 14.23
N LYS A 23 14.34 1.65 14.98
CA LYS A 23 15.76 1.62 15.30
C LYS A 23 16.15 0.60 16.37
N ARG A 24 15.23 0.15 17.24
CA ARG A 24 15.52 -0.87 18.26
C ARG A 24 15.62 -2.29 17.70
N VAL A 25 15.06 -2.49 16.51
CA VAL A 25 15.21 -3.73 15.73
C VAL A 25 16.29 -3.48 14.66
N GLY A 26 17.46 -3.12 15.14
CA GLY A 26 18.63 -2.81 14.33
C GLY A 26 19.03 -3.99 13.47
N SER A 27 18.98 -3.82 12.23
CA SER A 27 19.29 -4.59 11.05
C SER A 27 18.03 -4.97 10.27
N VAL A 28 18.13 -4.79 8.97
CA VAL A 28 17.16 -5.34 8.01
C VAL A 28 17.13 -6.85 8.22
N LEU A 29 16.17 -7.33 9.04
CA LEU A 29 15.98 -8.76 9.28
C LEU A 29 15.89 -9.49 7.94
N PRO A 30 16.48 -10.68 7.78
CA PRO A 30 16.34 -11.49 6.55
C PRO A 30 14.89 -11.64 6.10
N SER A 31 13.96 -11.71 7.08
CA SER A 31 12.50 -11.71 6.89
C SER A 31 11.98 -10.49 6.11
N SER A 32 12.51 -9.29 6.35
CA SER A 32 12.07 -8.09 5.63
C SER A 32 12.52 -8.10 4.15
N LYS A 33 13.67 -8.70 3.86
CA LYS A 33 14.14 -8.88 2.47
C LYS A 33 13.28 -9.88 1.70
N TYR A 34 12.88 -10.98 2.38
CA TYR A 34 12.01 -11.99 1.79
C TYR A 34 10.62 -11.43 1.49
N LEU A 35 10.01 -10.73 2.44
CA LEU A 35 8.73 -10.05 2.27
C LEU A 35 8.80 -9.03 1.13
N ALA A 36 9.80 -8.16 1.14
CA ALA A 36 9.99 -7.14 0.11
C ALA A 36 10.14 -7.77 -1.30
N LYS A 37 10.89 -8.88 -1.42
CA LYS A 37 11.00 -9.64 -2.66
C LYS A 37 9.65 -10.20 -3.10
N LYS A 38 8.85 -10.78 -2.20
CA LYS A 38 7.51 -11.30 -2.50
C LYS A 38 6.55 -10.21 -2.96
N ILE A 39 6.57 -9.05 -2.31
CA ILE A 39 5.76 -7.89 -2.70
C ILE A 39 6.13 -7.43 -4.10
N VAL A 40 7.42 -7.23 -4.37
CA VAL A 40 7.92 -6.75 -5.66
C VAL A 40 7.64 -7.75 -6.78
N GLN A 41 7.78 -9.06 -6.54
CA GLN A 41 7.43 -10.11 -7.50
C GLN A 41 5.92 -10.20 -7.82
N SER A 42 5.07 -9.50 -7.08
CA SER A 42 3.63 -9.47 -7.30
C SER A 42 3.18 -8.31 -8.21
N VAL A 43 4.09 -7.46 -8.64
CA VAL A 43 3.83 -6.33 -9.55
C VAL A 43 4.27 -6.72 -10.96
N ARG A 44 3.51 -6.33 -11.97
CA ARG A 44 3.84 -6.49 -13.40
C ARG A 44 4.66 -5.29 -13.88
N TRP A 45 5.96 -5.34 -13.70
CA TRP A 45 6.87 -4.21 -13.91
C TRP A 45 6.96 -3.72 -15.35
N ASP A 46 6.71 -4.58 -16.32
CA ASP A 46 6.62 -4.27 -17.75
C ASP A 46 5.50 -3.27 -18.08
N GLU A 47 4.41 -3.31 -17.29
CA GLU A 47 3.26 -2.43 -17.43
C GLU A 47 3.34 -1.16 -16.57
N VAL A 48 4.37 -1.00 -15.70
CA VAL A 48 4.41 0.09 -14.72
C VAL A 48 5.25 1.26 -15.21
N ARG A 49 4.63 2.43 -15.29
CA ARG A 49 5.26 3.74 -15.52
C ARG A 49 4.96 4.70 -14.37
N THR A 50 3.84 4.50 -13.68
CA THR A 50 3.41 5.31 -12.54
C THR A 50 3.07 4.40 -11.36
N ILE A 51 3.67 4.64 -10.20
CA ILE A 51 3.46 3.83 -9.00
C ILE A 51 3.41 4.68 -7.74
N ALA A 52 2.58 4.28 -6.79
CA ALA A 52 2.63 4.82 -5.43
C ALA A 52 2.99 3.73 -4.41
N GLU A 53 3.82 4.08 -3.43
CA GLU A 53 4.04 3.29 -2.23
C GLU A 53 3.45 4.03 -1.03
N LEU A 54 2.48 3.40 -0.36
CA LEU A 54 1.80 3.94 0.80
C LEU A 54 2.38 3.29 2.07
N GLY A 55 3.12 4.08 2.85
CA GLY A 55 3.81 3.62 4.04
C GLY A 55 5.15 2.92 3.75
N PRO A 56 6.11 3.56 3.04
CA PRO A 56 7.42 2.98 2.74
C PRO A 56 8.28 2.73 3.99
N GLY A 57 8.04 3.45 5.08
CA GLY A 57 8.79 3.30 6.31
C GLY A 57 10.29 3.57 6.11
N THR A 58 11.12 2.55 6.35
CA THR A 58 12.58 2.63 6.18
C THR A 58 13.04 2.50 4.72
N GLY A 59 12.12 2.24 3.76
CA GLY A 59 12.42 2.11 2.35
C GLY A 59 12.91 0.73 1.90
N ALA A 60 12.65 -0.31 2.68
CA ALA A 60 13.06 -1.67 2.33
C ALA A 60 12.43 -2.16 1.02
N ILE A 61 11.15 -1.85 0.79
CA ILE A 61 10.43 -2.16 -0.43
C ILE A 61 10.75 -1.13 -1.51
N THR A 62 10.80 0.16 -1.17
CA THR A 62 11.18 1.28 -2.07
C THR A 62 12.45 0.97 -2.85
N ARG A 63 13.48 0.44 -2.18
CA ARG A 63 14.74 0.08 -2.82
C ARG A 63 14.56 -0.95 -3.94
N LEU A 64 13.71 -1.96 -3.72
CA LEU A 64 13.44 -2.98 -4.73
C LEU A 64 12.52 -2.44 -5.84
N ILE A 65 11.54 -1.60 -5.51
CA ILE A 65 10.72 -0.88 -6.50
C ILE A 65 11.65 -0.11 -7.44
N ARG A 66 12.58 0.68 -6.89
CA ARG A 66 13.53 1.48 -7.69
C ARG A 66 14.35 0.63 -8.66
N SER A 67 14.74 -0.59 -8.26
CA SER A 67 15.53 -1.48 -9.11
C SER A 67 14.74 -2.11 -10.26
N GLN A 68 13.42 -2.08 -10.24
CA GLN A 68 12.55 -2.65 -11.28
C GLN A 68 12.09 -1.61 -12.30
N LEU A 69 12.13 -0.34 -11.93
CA LEU A 69 11.56 0.73 -12.73
C LEU A 69 12.58 1.37 -13.69
N PRO A 70 12.12 1.78 -14.89
CA PRO A 70 12.93 2.63 -15.75
C PRO A 70 13.12 4.01 -15.09
N LYS A 71 14.17 4.74 -15.51
CA LYS A 71 14.46 6.09 -14.96
C LYS A 71 13.33 7.09 -15.22
N SER A 72 12.54 6.88 -16.27
CA SER A 72 11.40 7.73 -16.64
C SER A 72 10.12 7.47 -15.84
N ALA A 73 10.11 6.45 -14.97
CA ALA A 73 8.93 6.15 -14.18
C ALA A 73 8.70 7.20 -13.09
N THR A 74 7.43 7.53 -12.87
CA THR A 74 6.98 8.42 -11.80
C THR A 74 6.65 7.63 -10.55
N VAL A 75 7.27 7.97 -9.41
CA VAL A 75 7.10 7.28 -8.14
C VAL A 75 6.62 8.23 -7.07
N PHE A 76 5.51 7.90 -6.43
CA PHE A 76 4.95 8.63 -5.29
C PHE A 76 5.17 7.84 -4.00
N LEU A 77 5.72 8.49 -2.99
CA LEU A 77 5.91 7.91 -1.65
C LEU A 77 5.09 8.67 -0.62
N PHE A 78 4.23 7.95 0.09
CA PHE A 78 3.38 8.52 1.15
C PHE A 78 3.84 8.02 2.51
N GLU A 79 4.65 8.82 3.23
CA GLU A 79 5.18 8.50 4.55
C GLU A 79 4.82 9.58 5.57
N ARG A 80 4.12 9.19 6.64
CA ARG A 80 3.67 10.11 7.68
C ARG A 80 4.81 10.58 8.56
N ASP A 81 5.73 9.68 8.91
CA ASP A 81 6.88 10.01 9.75
C ASP A 81 7.83 10.95 9.01
N THR A 82 8.03 12.13 9.59
CA THR A 82 8.84 13.20 8.98
C THR A 82 10.31 12.80 8.84
N LYS A 83 10.84 12.05 9.81
CA LYS A 83 12.24 11.62 9.80
C LYS A 83 12.49 10.53 8.74
N MET A 84 11.60 9.54 8.68
CA MET A 84 11.66 8.49 7.64
C MET A 84 11.51 9.12 6.26
N ARG A 85 10.51 10.00 6.07
CA ARG A 85 10.30 10.71 4.81
C ARG A 85 11.50 11.56 4.40
N SER A 86 12.14 12.28 5.34
CA SER A 86 13.35 13.05 5.07
C SER A 86 14.53 12.15 4.64
N ASN A 87 14.71 11.01 5.29
CA ASN A 87 15.76 10.05 4.92
C ASN A 87 15.52 9.46 3.53
N LEU A 88 14.29 9.09 3.23
CA LEU A 88 13.92 8.59 1.89
C LEU A 88 14.15 9.65 0.81
N LYS A 89 13.79 10.92 1.08
CA LYS A 89 14.02 12.02 0.13
C LYS A 89 15.51 12.26 -0.15
N LYS A 90 16.38 12.06 0.83
CA LYS A 90 17.83 12.11 0.62
C LYS A 90 18.35 10.97 -0.25
N THR A 91 17.74 9.77 -0.12
CA THR A 91 18.16 8.58 -0.84
C THR A 91 17.59 8.51 -2.28
N TYR A 92 16.37 9.03 -2.48
CA TYR A 92 15.63 8.98 -3.74
C TYR A 92 15.11 10.39 -4.09
N PRO A 93 15.99 11.37 -4.37
CA PRO A 93 15.59 12.76 -4.61
C PRO A 93 14.69 12.91 -5.84
N GLU A 94 14.71 11.95 -6.76
CA GLU A 94 13.88 11.90 -7.97
C GLU A 94 12.43 11.47 -7.73
N PHE A 95 12.08 10.97 -6.51
CA PHE A 95 10.73 10.54 -6.18
C PHE A 95 9.90 11.68 -5.57
N MET A 96 8.59 11.57 -5.64
CA MET A 96 7.64 12.54 -5.09
C MET A 96 7.21 12.12 -3.69
N PHE A 97 7.31 13.04 -2.71
CA PHE A 97 7.10 12.72 -1.29
C PHE A 97 5.91 13.47 -0.71
N HIS A 98 5.00 12.72 -0.09
CA HIS A 98 3.83 13.25 0.59
C HIS A 98 3.67 12.64 1.99
N SER A 99 2.96 13.36 2.88
CA SER A 99 2.82 12.92 4.28
C SER A 99 1.57 12.09 4.55
N ASN A 100 0.53 12.21 3.71
CA ASN A 100 -0.78 11.64 4.03
C ASN A 100 -1.43 11.00 2.81
N ALA A 101 -1.61 9.67 2.89
CA ALA A 101 -2.24 8.86 1.84
C ALA A 101 -3.75 9.13 1.65
N SER A 102 -4.42 9.77 2.64
CA SER A 102 -5.82 10.20 2.49
C SER A 102 -6.02 11.29 1.41
N TYR A 103 -4.94 11.86 0.91
CA TYR A 103 -4.94 12.83 -0.17
C TYR A 103 -4.26 12.31 -1.45
N LEU A 104 -4.21 10.99 -1.64
CA LEU A 104 -3.54 10.34 -2.77
C LEU A 104 -3.96 10.97 -4.11
N LEU A 105 -5.25 10.99 -4.43
CA LEU A 105 -5.78 11.56 -5.67
C LEU A 105 -5.39 13.03 -5.87
N LYS A 106 -5.54 13.85 -4.82
CA LYS A 106 -5.15 15.26 -4.87
C LYS A 106 -3.67 15.41 -5.22
N ARG A 107 -2.80 14.57 -4.65
CA ARG A 107 -1.35 14.69 -4.83
C ARG A 107 -0.89 14.21 -6.20
N ILE A 108 -1.40 13.08 -6.68
CA ILE A 108 -1.03 12.62 -8.02
C ILE A 108 -1.53 13.58 -9.11
N ASN A 109 -2.75 14.14 -8.94
CA ASN A 109 -3.29 15.13 -9.88
C ASN A 109 -2.49 16.45 -9.92
N GLN A 110 -1.89 16.87 -8.80
CA GLN A 110 -1.01 18.05 -8.75
C GLN A 110 0.25 17.86 -9.61
N GLU A 111 0.67 16.62 -9.81
CA GLU A 111 1.81 16.24 -10.66
C GLU A 111 1.36 15.80 -12.07
N HIS A 112 0.13 16.17 -12.47
CA HIS A 112 -0.47 15.82 -13.77
C HIS A 112 -0.56 14.32 -14.04
N VAL A 113 -0.56 13.48 -12.97
CA VAL A 113 -0.82 12.05 -13.04
C VAL A 113 -2.26 11.78 -12.61
N HIS A 114 -3.10 11.28 -13.52
CA HIS A 114 -4.52 11.04 -13.25
C HIS A 114 -4.79 9.62 -12.75
N GLN A 115 -3.95 8.67 -13.16
CA GLN A 115 -4.08 7.26 -12.78
C GLN A 115 -2.70 6.63 -12.56
N LEU A 116 -2.67 5.63 -11.69
CA LEU A 116 -1.48 4.84 -11.37
C LEU A 116 -1.61 3.45 -11.96
N ASP A 117 -0.50 2.90 -12.45
CA ASP A 117 -0.43 1.52 -12.93
C ASP A 117 -0.41 0.53 -11.77
N SER A 118 0.25 0.91 -10.67
CA SER A 118 0.36 0.06 -9.49
C SER A 118 0.39 0.86 -8.20
N ILE A 119 -0.11 0.24 -7.12
CA ILE A 119 0.02 0.75 -5.76
C ILE A 119 0.52 -0.38 -4.85
N VAL A 120 1.60 -0.11 -4.12
CA VAL A 120 2.08 -0.96 -3.02
C VAL A 120 1.67 -0.31 -1.70
N CYS A 121 0.95 -1.05 -0.84
CA CYS A 121 0.37 -0.49 0.38
C CYS A 121 0.77 -1.28 1.62
N GLY A 122 1.56 -0.65 2.50
CA GLY A 122 1.97 -1.14 3.81
C GLY A 122 1.32 -0.39 4.98
N LEU A 123 0.24 0.34 4.73
CA LEU A 123 -0.45 1.06 5.79
C LEU A 123 -1.11 0.10 6.78
N PRO A 124 -1.04 0.37 8.09
CA PRO A 124 -1.60 -0.49 9.13
C PRO A 124 -3.12 -0.29 9.24
N PHE A 125 -3.89 -0.85 8.29
CA PHE A 125 -5.35 -0.70 8.23
C PHE A 125 -6.07 -1.15 9.50
N PHE A 126 -5.47 -2.05 10.24
CA PHE A 126 -5.98 -2.51 11.52
C PHE A 126 -6.14 -1.35 12.53
N ASN A 127 -5.22 -0.36 12.51
CA ASN A 127 -5.23 0.79 13.42
C ASN A 127 -6.15 1.92 12.99
N PHE A 128 -6.79 1.83 11.82
CA PHE A 128 -7.60 2.90 11.28
C PHE A 128 -9.06 2.74 11.68
N SER A 129 -9.75 3.88 11.91
CA SER A 129 -11.22 3.88 11.99
C SER A 129 -11.83 3.35 10.69
N ARG A 130 -13.08 2.91 10.77
CA ARG A 130 -13.82 2.43 9.60
C ARG A 130 -13.85 3.48 8.49
N GLU A 131 -14.11 4.73 8.83
CA GLU A 131 -14.18 5.85 7.88
C GLU A 131 -12.83 6.11 7.20
N MET A 132 -11.74 6.19 7.99
CA MET A 132 -10.39 6.37 7.43
C MET A 132 -10.00 5.22 6.50
N ARG A 133 -10.35 3.99 6.87
CA ARG A 133 -10.10 2.80 6.05
C ARG A 133 -10.85 2.87 4.72
N GLN A 134 -12.14 3.20 4.77
CA GLN A 134 -12.97 3.38 3.59
C GLN A 134 -12.45 4.50 2.69
N ASN A 135 -12.08 5.65 3.27
CA ASN A 135 -11.52 6.76 2.52
C ASN A 135 -10.23 6.35 1.79
N ILE A 136 -9.26 5.73 2.49
CA ILE A 136 -8.00 5.31 1.85
C ILE A 136 -8.26 4.26 0.76
N LEU A 137 -9.12 3.28 0.99
CA LEU A 137 -9.47 2.29 -0.04
C LEU A 137 -10.13 2.93 -1.26
N SER A 138 -11.03 3.91 -1.05
CA SER A 138 -11.64 4.68 -2.14
C SER A 138 -10.58 5.48 -2.92
N GLN A 139 -9.65 6.14 -2.24
CA GLN A 139 -8.53 6.84 -2.88
C GLN A 139 -7.68 5.88 -3.73
N ILE A 140 -7.34 4.71 -3.20
CA ILE A 140 -6.57 3.68 -3.90
C ILE A 140 -7.33 3.19 -5.14
N HIS A 141 -8.62 2.85 -4.97
CA HIS A 141 -9.44 2.33 -6.05
C HIS A 141 -9.58 3.34 -7.20
N THR A 142 -9.86 4.60 -6.87
CA THR A 142 -10.01 5.67 -7.87
C THR A 142 -8.68 5.99 -8.55
N ALA A 143 -7.56 6.01 -7.79
CA ALA A 143 -6.24 6.33 -8.33
C ALA A 143 -5.70 5.25 -9.28
N LEU A 144 -6.06 3.98 -9.11
CA LEU A 144 -5.63 2.92 -10.03
C LEU A 144 -6.34 3.00 -11.37
N ARG A 145 -5.61 2.81 -12.47
CA ARG A 145 -6.22 2.60 -13.80
C ARG A 145 -7.01 1.28 -13.83
N PRO A 146 -7.98 1.12 -14.73
CA PRO A 146 -8.56 -0.19 -15.01
C PRO A 146 -7.47 -1.21 -15.33
N GLY A 147 -7.54 -2.40 -14.72
CA GLY A 147 -6.49 -3.41 -14.80
C GLY A 147 -5.23 -3.12 -13.99
N GLY A 148 -5.14 -1.98 -13.29
CA GLY A 148 -4.02 -1.64 -12.42
C GLY A 148 -3.92 -2.53 -11.17
N THR A 149 -2.72 -2.70 -10.65
CA THR A 149 -2.41 -3.65 -9.57
C THR A 149 -2.30 -2.97 -8.21
N LEU A 150 -3.02 -3.49 -7.22
CA LEU A 150 -2.81 -3.21 -5.79
C LEU A 150 -2.11 -4.39 -5.14
N VAL A 151 -0.93 -4.15 -4.56
CA VAL A 151 -0.27 -5.10 -3.65
C VAL A 151 -0.35 -4.55 -2.24
N LEU A 152 -1.15 -5.19 -1.39
CA LEU A 152 -1.36 -4.78 -0.01
C LEU A 152 -0.89 -5.88 0.93
N TYR A 153 -0.17 -5.52 2.01
CA TYR A 153 0.29 -6.52 2.98
C TYR A 153 -0.15 -6.18 4.40
N GLN A 154 -0.62 -7.21 5.13
CA GLN A 154 -1.20 -7.10 6.47
C GLN A 154 -0.84 -8.32 7.31
N TYR A 155 -0.91 -8.18 8.64
CA TYR A 155 -0.65 -9.27 9.59
C TYR A 155 -1.84 -10.22 9.80
N SER A 156 -2.99 -9.92 9.20
CA SER A 156 -4.19 -10.75 9.31
C SER A 156 -5.06 -10.65 8.06
N LEU A 157 -6.06 -11.51 7.96
CA LEU A 157 -6.97 -11.57 6.82
C LEU A 157 -8.17 -10.59 6.91
N HIS A 158 -8.14 -9.64 7.86
CA HIS A 158 -9.27 -8.73 8.12
C HIS A 158 -9.65 -7.83 6.93
N MET A 159 -8.73 -7.62 5.98
CA MET A 159 -8.98 -6.82 4.77
C MET A 159 -9.62 -7.61 3.62
N ARG A 160 -9.67 -8.96 3.73
CA ARG A 160 -10.08 -9.84 2.62
C ARG A 160 -11.45 -9.48 2.03
N LYS A 161 -12.46 -9.30 2.89
CA LYS A 161 -13.83 -8.99 2.44
C LYS A 161 -13.89 -7.64 1.73
N GLN A 162 -13.36 -6.59 2.35
CA GLN A 162 -13.39 -5.24 1.80
C GLN A 162 -12.62 -5.12 0.48
N LEU A 163 -11.49 -5.82 0.36
CA LEU A 163 -10.73 -5.84 -0.89
C LEU A 163 -11.47 -6.61 -1.99
N ALA A 164 -12.12 -7.74 -1.68
CA ALA A 164 -12.89 -8.51 -2.66
C ALA A 164 -14.14 -7.76 -3.17
N GLU A 165 -14.70 -6.85 -2.37
CA GLU A 165 -15.81 -5.99 -2.78
C GLU A 165 -15.37 -4.95 -3.83
N LEU A 166 -14.18 -4.38 -3.68
CA LEU A 166 -13.66 -3.29 -4.51
C LEU A 166 -12.83 -3.78 -5.70
N PHE A 167 -12.11 -4.88 -5.55
CA PHE A 167 -11.13 -5.36 -6.52
C PHE A 167 -11.39 -6.82 -6.91
N GLU A 168 -10.87 -7.21 -8.05
CA GLU A 168 -10.65 -8.61 -8.37
C GLU A 168 -9.43 -9.11 -7.58
N MET A 169 -9.62 -10.11 -6.72
CA MET A 169 -8.55 -10.66 -5.89
C MET A 169 -7.83 -11.78 -6.65
N GLU A 170 -6.64 -11.52 -7.17
CA GLU A 170 -5.87 -12.51 -7.91
C GLU A 170 -5.31 -13.60 -6.99
N LYS A 171 -4.73 -13.21 -5.84
CA LYS A 171 -4.17 -14.16 -4.86
C LYS A 171 -3.96 -13.52 -3.49
N ILE A 172 -3.89 -14.39 -2.47
CA ILE A 172 -3.40 -14.06 -1.13
C ILE A 172 -2.23 -14.99 -0.84
N GLN A 173 -1.07 -14.44 -0.51
CA GLN A 173 0.13 -15.19 -0.19
C GLN A 173 0.43 -15.05 1.30
N PHE A 174 0.62 -16.18 1.99
CA PHE A 174 1.10 -16.18 3.36
C PHE A 174 2.63 -16.17 3.36
N VAL A 175 3.23 -15.28 4.16
CA VAL A 175 4.67 -15.11 4.28
C VAL A 175 5.08 -15.42 5.73
N PRO A 176 5.35 -16.71 6.06
CA PRO A 176 5.61 -17.14 7.43
C PRO A 176 6.97 -16.66 7.96
N PHE A 177 7.95 -16.47 7.07
CA PHE A 177 9.30 -16.02 7.44
C PHE A 177 9.43 -14.50 7.63
N SER A 178 8.31 -13.79 7.68
CA SER A 178 8.23 -12.44 8.21
C SER A 178 7.92 -12.49 9.69
N PHE A 179 8.54 -11.63 10.50
CA PHE A 179 8.22 -11.58 11.93
C PHE A 179 7.68 -10.20 12.30
N PRO A 180 6.38 -10.12 12.64
CA PRO A 180 5.37 -11.18 12.59
C PRO A 180 5.02 -11.65 11.16
N PRO A 181 4.41 -12.84 10.99
CA PRO A 181 3.96 -13.33 9.68
C PRO A 181 2.99 -12.37 8.98
N VAL A 182 3.03 -12.36 7.65
CA VAL A 182 2.29 -11.39 6.83
C VAL A 182 1.48 -12.10 5.74
N PHE A 183 0.31 -11.57 5.44
CA PHE A 183 -0.50 -11.88 4.27
C PHE A 183 -0.31 -10.81 3.21
N VAL A 184 0.10 -11.19 2.02
CA VAL A 184 0.22 -10.30 0.86
C VAL A 184 -0.97 -10.54 -0.06
N TYR A 185 -1.80 -9.52 -0.23
CA TYR A 185 -2.93 -9.49 -1.14
C TYR A 185 -2.48 -8.91 -2.47
N VAL A 186 -2.77 -9.60 -3.55
CA VAL A 186 -2.58 -9.10 -4.91
C VAL A 186 -3.95 -8.94 -5.53
N CYS A 187 -4.32 -7.72 -5.81
CA CYS A 187 -5.62 -7.33 -6.30
C CYS A 187 -5.48 -6.55 -7.60
N ARG A 188 -6.49 -6.65 -8.46
CA ARG A 188 -6.58 -5.91 -9.72
C ARG A 188 -7.86 -5.07 -9.76
N LYS A 189 -7.75 -3.84 -10.23
CA LYS A 189 -8.96 -3.05 -10.51
C LYS A 189 -9.69 -3.64 -11.72
N ARG A 190 -11.00 -3.87 -11.60
CA ARG A 190 -11.82 -4.42 -12.69
C ARG A 190 -11.77 -3.53 -13.91
N GLN A 191 -11.77 -4.14 -15.11
CA GLN A 191 -11.68 -3.38 -16.38
C GLN A 191 -13.01 -2.70 -16.77
N ASP A 192 -14.14 -3.26 -16.35
CA ASP A 192 -15.47 -2.86 -16.83
C ASP A 192 -16.07 -1.61 -16.17
N GLU A 193 -15.42 -1.07 -15.13
CA GLU A 193 -15.95 0.08 -14.39
C GLU A 193 -15.94 1.40 -15.19
N GLY A 194 -15.15 1.50 -16.28
CA GLY A 194 -15.14 2.64 -17.17
C GLY A 194 -16.32 2.70 -18.15
N GLN A 195 -16.98 1.58 -18.44
CA GLN A 195 -18.09 1.51 -19.41
C GLN A 195 -19.47 1.69 -18.77
N ARG A 196 -19.65 1.40 -17.49
CA ARG A 196 -20.97 1.51 -16.82
C ARG A 196 -21.43 2.94 -16.59
N VAL A 197 -20.53 3.90 -16.46
CA VAL A 197 -20.89 5.31 -16.26
C VAL A 197 -21.40 5.97 -17.55
N THR A 198 -21.04 5.45 -18.73
CA THR A 198 -21.43 6.04 -20.03
C THR A 198 -22.79 5.55 -20.52
N ILE A 199 -23.34 4.45 -19.99
CA ILE A 199 -24.60 3.87 -20.46
C ILE A 199 -25.81 4.45 -19.73
N ASP A 200 -25.66 4.95 -18.51
CA ASP A 200 -26.79 5.46 -17.70
C ASP A 200 -27.20 6.90 -18.04
N LEU A 201 -26.37 7.64 -18.77
CA LEU A 201 -26.69 9.00 -19.24
C LEU A 201 -27.49 9.06 -20.54
N ARG A 202 -27.84 7.92 -21.13
CA ARG A 202 -28.66 7.85 -22.38
C ARG A 202 -30.09 7.36 -22.17
N LYS A 203 -30.52 7.22 -20.91
CA LYS A 203 -31.89 6.78 -20.55
C LYS A 203 -32.64 7.79 -19.69
N THR A 204 -32.45 9.08 -19.94
CA THR A 204 -33.38 10.14 -19.47
C THR A 204 -33.72 11.06 -20.64
#